data_6af790ec6bf4c917d0ed26b51ab082c0
#
_entry.id   6af790ec6bf4c917d0ed26b51ab082c0
#
_cell.length_a   1.000
_cell.length_b   1.000
_cell.length_c   1.000
_cell.angle_alpha   90.00
_cell.angle_beta   90.00
_cell.angle_gamma   90.00
#
_symmetry.space_group_name_H-M   'P 1'
#
loop_
_entity.id
_entity.type
_entity.pdbx_description
1 polymer ?
#
loop_
_entity_poly.entity_id
_entity_poly.type
_entity_poly.pdbx_seq_one_letter_code
_entity_poly.pdbx_strand_id
1 'polypeptide(L)'
;RILLEPIGNHCRGTKFLNGNELINEQLHEVFNKIAKPIEGFHYGRFDMRVRSIQDLYKGQYIRVMELNGVSAEPGHIYDPEYKLLKAYKDLAYHWRIIANISIQQQKLGIKPVPTKVLWKVIKQHFGK
;
A
#
# COMPACT_ATOMS: atom_id res chain seq x y z
N ARG A 1 8.02 20.74 23.39
CA ARG A 1 6.95 19.71 23.45
C ARG A 1 6.71 19.24 22.02
N ILE A 2 7.08 18.01 21.69
CA ILE A 2 6.82 17.41 20.39
C ILE A 2 5.35 16.99 20.39
N LEU A 3 4.55 17.58 19.50
CA LEU A 3 3.17 17.15 19.27
C LEU A 3 3.24 15.90 18.36
N LEU A 4 2.87 14.73 18.89
CA LEU A 4 2.70 13.53 18.10
C LEU A 4 1.33 13.59 17.43
N GLU A 5 1.32 13.76 16.12
CA GLU A 5 0.10 13.64 15.34
C GLU A 5 -0.41 12.19 15.41
N PRO A 6 -1.66 11.95 15.86
CA PRO A 6 -2.19 10.61 16.02
C PRO A 6 -2.45 9.89 14.69
N ILE A 7 -2.56 10.64 13.59
CA ILE A 7 -2.84 10.11 12.25
C ILE A 7 -1.76 10.61 11.29
N GLY A 8 -1.08 9.67 10.63
CA GLY A 8 -0.14 10.00 9.56
C GLY A 8 -0.89 10.52 8.33
N ASN A 9 -0.94 11.84 8.17
CA ASN A 9 -1.63 12.50 7.07
C ASN A 9 -0.78 13.65 6.54
N HIS A 10 -0.50 13.65 5.24
CA HIS A 10 0.25 14.72 4.56
C HIS A 10 -0.36 16.11 4.77
N CYS A 11 -1.68 16.22 4.71
CA CYS A 11 -2.38 17.49 4.88
C CYS A 11 -2.20 18.10 6.30
N ARG A 12 -1.74 17.29 7.26
CA ARG A 12 -1.46 17.70 8.63
C ARG A 12 0.03 17.84 8.94
N GLY A 13 0.88 17.84 7.91
CA GLY A 13 2.30 18.05 8.05
C GLY A 13 3.11 16.82 8.49
N THR A 14 2.55 15.62 8.38
CA THR A 14 3.29 14.38 8.64
C THR A 14 4.37 14.19 7.58
N LYS A 15 5.62 14.05 8.01
CA LYS A 15 6.75 13.69 7.15
C LYS A 15 6.77 12.18 6.95
N PHE A 16 6.72 11.74 5.68
CA PHE A 16 6.94 10.35 5.31
C PHE A 16 8.43 10.16 5.03
N LEU A 17 8.98 9.07 5.52
CA LEU A 17 10.38 8.72 5.34
C LEU A 17 10.51 7.43 4.54
N ASN A 18 11.59 7.34 3.78
CA ASN A 18 11.95 6.12 3.09
C ASN A 18 12.47 5.08 4.09
N GLY A 19 11.74 3.98 4.24
CA GLY A 19 12.10 2.85 5.10
C GLY A 19 12.55 1.63 4.32
N ASN A 20 12.99 1.76 3.07
CA ASN A 20 13.37 0.61 2.23
C ASN A 20 14.54 -0.18 2.81
N GLU A 21 15.40 0.44 3.62
CA GLU A 21 16.48 -0.26 4.33
C GLU A 21 16.00 -1.27 5.38
N LEU A 22 14.75 -1.16 5.82
CA LEU A 22 14.14 -2.11 6.75
C LEU A 22 13.66 -3.38 6.07
N ILE A 23 13.60 -3.41 4.74
CA ILE A 23 13.09 -4.55 3.98
C ILE A 23 14.14 -5.65 3.97
N ASN A 24 13.78 -6.80 4.55
CA ASN A 24 14.60 -7.99 4.60
C ASN A 24 13.72 -9.25 4.55
N GLU A 25 14.33 -10.43 4.55
CA GLU A 25 13.61 -11.71 4.45
C GLU A 25 12.63 -11.92 5.60
N GLN A 26 13.01 -11.54 6.83
CA GLN A 26 12.12 -11.66 7.99
C GLN A 26 10.85 -10.83 7.80
N LEU A 27 10.98 -9.61 7.26
CA LEU A 27 9.84 -8.75 6.99
C LEU A 27 8.95 -9.34 5.88
N HIS A 28 9.54 -9.93 4.84
CA HIS A 28 8.79 -10.64 3.80
C HIS A 28 7.98 -11.79 4.39
N GLU A 29 8.56 -12.60 5.28
CA GLU A 29 7.85 -13.71 5.92
C GLU A 29 6.67 -13.20 6.79
N VAL A 30 6.89 -12.13 7.58
CA VAL A 30 5.85 -11.54 8.41
C VAL A 30 4.67 -11.08 7.56
N PHE A 31 4.94 -10.30 6.50
CA PHE A 31 3.86 -9.80 5.64
C PHE A 31 3.20 -10.87 4.79
N ASN A 32 3.93 -11.90 4.38
CA ASN A 32 3.34 -13.07 3.74
C ASN A 32 2.34 -13.79 4.67
N LYS A 33 2.67 -13.94 5.96
CA LYS A 33 1.75 -14.54 6.95
C LYS A 33 0.49 -13.69 7.16
N ILE A 34 0.62 -12.36 7.12
CA ILE A 34 -0.50 -11.43 7.30
C ILE A 34 -1.36 -11.36 6.03
N ALA A 35 -0.75 -11.29 4.85
CA ALA A 35 -1.44 -11.02 3.59
C ALA A 35 -2.09 -12.27 2.97
N LYS A 36 -1.42 -13.43 3.00
CA LYS A 36 -1.91 -14.66 2.37
C LYS A 36 -3.30 -15.11 2.81
N PRO A 37 -3.72 -14.98 4.09
CA PRO A 37 -5.06 -15.36 4.51
C PRO A 37 -6.17 -14.42 4.01
N ILE A 38 -5.83 -13.25 3.48
CA ILE A 38 -6.80 -12.29 2.98
C ILE A 38 -7.15 -12.68 1.53
N GLU A 39 -8.32 -13.29 1.36
CA GLU A 39 -8.78 -13.77 0.06
C GLU A 39 -8.89 -12.62 -0.95
N GLY A 40 -8.35 -12.82 -2.16
CA GLY A 40 -8.36 -11.82 -3.23
C GLY A 40 -7.41 -10.64 -3.04
N PHE A 41 -6.64 -10.59 -1.95
CA PHE A 41 -5.67 -9.53 -1.73
C PHE A 41 -4.33 -9.89 -2.37
N HIS A 42 -4.07 -9.35 -3.55
CA HIS A 42 -2.84 -9.60 -4.33
C HIS A 42 -1.89 -8.41 -4.37
N TYR A 43 -2.38 -7.22 -4.05
CA TYR A 43 -1.61 -5.99 -4.05
C TYR A 43 -2.28 -4.94 -3.16
N GLY A 44 -1.45 -4.17 -2.43
CA GLY A 44 -1.93 -3.08 -1.61
C GLY A 44 -0.91 -2.58 -0.61
N ARG A 45 -1.34 -1.71 0.30
CA ARG A 45 -0.51 -1.13 1.35
C ARG A 45 -1.22 -1.26 2.69
N PHE A 46 -0.50 -1.76 3.69
CA PHE A 46 -0.93 -1.73 5.08
C PHE A 46 -0.42 -0.44 5.74
N ASP A 47 -1.33 0.39 6.20
CA ASP A 47 -0.99 1.49 7.09
C ASP A 47 -1.09 0.97 8.53
N MET A 48 0.03 0.97 9.25
CA MET A 48 0.13 0.26 10.52
C MET A 48 0.96 1.01 11.55
N ARG A 49 0.78 0.63 12.80
CA ARG A 49 1.65 1.04 13.90
C ARG A 49 2.32 -0.19 14.49
N VAL A 50 3.59 -0.02 14.84
CA VAL A 50 4.39 -1.03 15.54
C VAL A 50 5.05 -0.40 16.75
N ARG A 51 5.37 -1.19 17.75
CA ARG A 51 6.03 -0.72 18.95
C ARG A 51 7.53 -0.46 18.75
N SER A 52 8.16 -1.33 17.95
CA SER A 52 9.57 -1.23 17.58
C SER A 52 9.84 -1.96 16.25
N ILE A 53 10.99 -1.69 15.64
CA ILE A 53 11.45 -2.40 14.42
C ILE A 53 11.68 -3.88 14.74
N GLN A 54 12.20 -4.21 15.91
CA GLN A 54 12.41 -5.59 16.35
C GLN A 54 11.08 -6.36 16.48
N ASP A 55 10.04 -5.71 17.00
CA ASP A 55 8.70 -6.29 17.07
C ASP A 55 8.11 -6.50 15.68
N LEU A 56 8.36 -5.56 14.75
CA LEU A 56 7.96 -5.68 13.35
C LEU A 56 8.57 -6.93 12.70
N TYR A 57 9.87 -7.14 12.85
CA TYR A 57 10.56 -8.33 12.32
C TYR A 57 10.08 -9.65 12.95
N LYS A 58 9.60 -9.61 14.19
CA LYS A 58 8.99 -10.77 14.87
C LYS A 58 7.51 -10.95 14.53
N GLY A 59 6.90 -10.04 13.81
CA GLY A 59 5.45 -10.03 13.54
C GLY A 59 4.62 -9.81 14.81
N GLN A 60 5.17 -9.06 15.79
CA GLN A 60 4.55 -8.81 17.09
C GLN A 60 4.13 -7.35 17.24
N TYR A 61 3.06 -7.12 18.01
CA TYR A 61 2.55 -5.77 18.32
C TYR A 61 2.26 -4.91 17.09
N ILE A 62 1.92 -5.54 15.96
CA ILE A 62 1.49 -4.87 14.74
C ILE A 62 0.00 -4.54 14.87
N ARG A 63 -0.34 -3.26 14.71
CA ARG A 63 -1.73 -2.79 14.62
C ARG A 63 -1.96 -2.24 13.22
N VAL A 64 -2.68 -2.97 12.41
CA VAL A 64 -3.13 -2.48 11.10
C VAL A 64 -4.24 -1.46 11.33
N MET A 65 -4.04 -0.26 10.80
CA MET A 65 -5.00 0.85 10.89
C MET A 65 -5.86 0.92 9.64
N GLU A 66 -5.23 0.64 8.48
CA GLU A 66 -5.88 0.71 7.18
C GLU A 66 -5.25 -0.30 6.22
N LEU A 67 -6.08 -0.87 5.37
CA LEU A 67 -5.69 -1.71 4.25
C LEU A 67 -6.10 -1.01 2.95
N ASN A 68 -5.13 -0.49 2.23
CA ASN A 68 -5.33 0.16 0.96
C ASN A 68 -5.14 -0.83 -0.20
N GLY A 69 -6.06 -0.84 -1.14
CA GLY A 69 -6.06 -1.75 -2.29
C GLY A 69 -5.17 -1.28 -3.45
N VAL A 70 -5.61 -1.61 -4.65
CA VAL A 70 -4.84 -1.44 -5.91
C VAL A 70 -4.44 0.02 -6.24
N SER A 71 -5.14 1.00 -5.71
CA SER A 71 -4.81 2.43 -5.86
C SER A 71 -3.76 2.93 -4.88
N ALA A 72 -3.27 2.06 -3.98
CA ALA A 72 -2.26 2.43 -3.00
C ALA A 72 -0.91 2.72 -3.66
N GLU A 73 -0.35 3.87 -3.36
CA GLU A 73 0.99 4.25 -3.78
C GLU A 73 2.01 3.85 -2.71
N PRO A 74 3.26 3.51 -3.10
CA PRO A 74 4.31 3.20 -2.14
C PRO A 74 4.70 4.43 -1.33
N GLY A 75 4.65 4.35 0.01
CA GLY A 75 4.81 5.49 0.90
C GLY A 75 6.18 6.18 0.84
N HIS A 76 7.24 5.45 0.46
CA HIS A 76 8.61 5.99 0.39
C HIS A 76 8.80 7.07 -0.68
N ILE A 77 7.94 7.11 -1.72
CA ILE A 77 8.05 8.15 -2.76
C ILE A 77 7.74 9.56 -2.25
N TYR A 78 7.11 9.65 -1.09
CA TYR A 78 6.75 10.91 -0.43
C TYR A 78 7.83 11.43 0.54
N ASP A 79 8.96 10.72 0.65
CA ASP A 79 10.10 11.24 1.39
C ASP A 79 10.65 12.49 0.68
N PRO A 80 10.78 13.62 1.36
CA PRO A 80 11.30 14.86 0.74
C PRO A 80 12.69 14.72 0.11
N GLU A 81 13.48 13.75 0.56
CA GLU A 81 14.82 13.48 0.01
C GLU A 81 14.80 12.49 -1.15
N TYR A 82 13.63 11.91 -1.46
CA TYR A 82 13.51 10.94 -2.54
C TYR A 82 13.46 11.63 -3.90
N LYS A 83 14.37 11.22 -4.80
CA LYS A 83 14.50 11.85 -6.12
C LYS A 83 13.25 11.62 -6.98
N LEU A 84 12.69 12.69 -7.54
CA LEU A 84 11.46 12.67 -8.33
C LEU A 84 11.48 11.63 -9.46
N LEU A 85 12.56 11.58 -10.25
CA LEU A 85 12.69 10.60 -11.34
C LEU A 85 12.70 9.15 -10.83
N LYS A 86 13.23 8.91 -9.63
CA LYS A 86 13.21 7.60 -9.00
C LYS A 86 11.80 7.24 -8.55
N ALA A 87 11.07 8.20 -7.97
CA ALA A 87 9.66 8.01 -7.60
C ALA A 87 8.80 7.60 -8.81
N TYR A 88 8.96 8.26 -9.95
CA TYR A 88 8.25 7.88 -11.17
C TYR A 88 8.64 6.48 -11.69
N LYS A 89 9.91 6.09 -11.58
CA LYS A 89 10.34 4.72 -11.94
C LYS A 89 9.69 3.68 -11.02
N ASP A 90 9.61 3.95 -9.73
CA ASP A 90 8.99 3.05 -8.77
C ASP A 90 7.48 2.93 -9.01
N LEU A 91 6.81 4.05 -9.28
CA LEU A 91 5.39 4.03 -9.68
C LEU A 91 5.16 3.19 -10.95
N ALA A 92 5.98 3.39 -11.99
CA ALA A 92 5.88 2.60 -13.21
C ALA A 92 6.12 1.10 -12.96
N TYR A 93 7.05 0.77 -12.07
CA TYR A 93 7.30 -0.61 -11.65
C TYR A 93 6.08 -1.21 -10.94
N HIS A 94 5.49 -0.49 -9.99
CA HIS A 94 4.27 -0.92 -9.29
C HIS A 94 3.09 -1.12 -10.25
N TRP A 95 2.86 -0.19 -11.19
CA TRP A 95 1.83 -0.34 -12.22
C TRP A 95 2.04 -1.59 -13.08
N ARG A 96 3.30 -1.91 -13.42
CA ARG A 96 3.61 -3.16 -14.15
C ARG A 96 3.28 -4.40 -13.33
N ILE A 97 3.54 -4.40 -12.03
CA ILE A 97 3.15 -5.50 -11.13
C ILE A 97 1.63 -5.67 -11.13
N ILE A 98 0.87 -4.56 -10.95
CA ILE A 98 -0.59 -4.56 -10.95
C ILE A 98 -1.14 -5.13 -12.28
N ALA A 99 -0.59 -4.69 -13.41
CA ALA A 99 -0.97 -5.19 -14.72
C ALA A 99 -0.73 -6.70 -14.86
N ASN A 100 0.42 -7.20 -14.40
CA ASN A 100 0.73 -8.61 -14.42
C ASN A 100 -0.21 -9.44 -13.54
N ILE A 101 -0.54 -8.94 -12.34
CA ILE A 101 -1.53 -9.58 -11.45
C ILE A 101 -2.88 -9.64 -12.15
N SER A 102 -3.34 -8.53 -12.76
CA SER A 102 -4.60 -8.48 -13.50
C SER A 102 -4.65 -9.51 -14.64
N ILE A 103 -3.58 -9.64 -15.42
CA ILE A 103 -3.48 -10.63 -16.49
C ILE A 103 -3.57 -12.07 -15.94
N GLN A 104 -2.89 -12.34 -14.81
CA GLN A 104 -2.95 -13.64 -14.18
C GLN A 104 -4.35 -13.97 -13.67
N GLN A 105 -5.01 -13.01 -13.02
CA GLN A 105 -6.39 -13.18 -12.53
C GLN A 105 -7.37 -13.43 -13.67
N GLN A 106 -7.23 -12.74 -14.80
CA GLN A 106 -8.05 -12.99 -15.99
C GLN A 106 -7.85 -14.40 -16.56
N LYS A 107 -6.61 -14.91 -16.56
CA LYS A 107 -6.33 -16.31 -16.97
C LYS A 107 -6.98 -17.33 -16.03
N LEU A 108 -7.20 -17.00 -14.78
CA LEU A 108 -7.94 -17.80 -13.80
C LEU A 108 -9.46 -17.62 -13.90
N GLY A 109 -9.96 -16.88 -14.90
CA GLY A 109 -11.39 -16.69 -15.16
C GLY A 109 -12.02 -15.52 -14.40
N ILE A 110 -11.25 -14.76 -13.64
CA ILE A 110 -11.76 -13.56 -12.95
C ILE A 110 -11.97 -12.44 -13.95
N LYS A 111 -13.20 -12.00 -14.10
CA LYS A 111 -13.57 -10.95 -15.04
C LYS A 111 -13.34 -9.58 -14.42
N PRO A 112 -12.75 -8.62 -15.15
CA PRO A 112 -12.65 -7.24 -14.69
C PRO A 112 -14.03 -6.61 -14.56
N VAL A 113 -14.16 -5.65 -13.64
CA VAL A 113 -15.40 -4.87 -13.49
C VAL A 113 -15.66 -4.09 -14.77
N PRO A 114 -16.86 -4.21 -15.39
CA PRO A 114 -17.18 -3.47 -16.59
C PRO A 114 -17.10 -1.95 -16.38
N THR A 115 -16.55 -1.22 -17.35
CA THR A 115 -16.37 0.25 -17.25
C THR A 115 -17.69 0.98 -16.97
N LYS A 116 -18.82 0.46 -17.50
CA LYS A 116 -20.16 1.02 -17.19
C LYS A 116 -20.51 0.98 -15.71
N VAL A 117 -20.12 -0.09 -15.00
CA VAL A 117 -20.33 -0.21 -13.54
C VAL A 117 -19.47 0.80 -12.81
N LEU A 118 -18.20 0.94 -13.21
CA LEU A 118 -17.29 1.94 -12.64
C LEU A 118 -17.86 3.36 -12.80
N TRP A 119 -18.30 3.73 -13.99
CA TRP A 119 -18.94 5.03 -14.24
C TRP A 119 -20.19 5.26 -13.40
N LYS A 120 -21.01 4.22 -13.19
CA LYS A 120 -22.18 4.32 -12.33
C LYS A 120 -21.79 4.63 -10.88
N VAL A 121 -20.79 3.93 -10.35
CA VAL A 121 -20.29 4.15 -8.97
C VAL A 121 -19.70 5.56 -8.83
N ILE A 122 -18.88 6.01 -9.79
CA ILE A 122 -18.32 7.36 -9.79
C ILE A 122 -19.44 8.41 -9.78
N LYS A 123 -20.43 8.29 -10.65
CA LYS A 123 -21.55 9.22 -10.69
C LYS A 123 -22.37 9.23 -9.39
N GLN A 124 -22.57 8.08 -8.76
CA GLN A 124 -23.27 8.01 -7.49
C GLN A 124 -22.49 8.67 -6.34
N HIS A 125 -21.17 8.59 -6.37
CA HIS A 125 -20.31 9.12 -5.32
C HIS A 125 -20.03 10.63 -5.47
N PHE A 126 -19.77 11.08 -6.70
CA PHE A 126 -19.38 12.47 -6.98
C PHE A 126 -20.48 13.31 -7.66
N GLY A 127 -21.59 12.72 -8.05
CA GLY A 127 -22.68 13.37 -8.80
C GLY A 127 -23.74 14.04 -7.92
N LYS A 128 -23.32 14.57 -6.74
CA LYS A 128 -24.18 15.39 -5.86
C LYS A 128 -23.96 16.85 -6.15
#